data_7a156341ef827a89222c2693ad14bd7d
#
_entry.id   7a156341ef827a89222c2693ad14bd7d
#
_cell.length_a   1.000
_cell.length_b   1.000
_cell.length_c   1.000
_cell.angle_alpha   90.00
_cell.angle_beta   90.00
_cell.angle_gamma   90.00
#
_symmetry.space_group_name_H-M   'P 1'
#
loop_
_entity.id
_entity.type
_entity.pdbx_description
1 polymer ?
#
loop_
_entity_poly.entity_id
_entity_poly.type
_entity_poly.pdbx_seq_one_letter_code
_entity_poly.pdbx_strand_id
1 'polypeptide(L)'
;MDSDDPRRVETIEDNETGFLELRHVNVARGERVVLHDVNLTIRAGEHVAILGPNGCGKSTLILAMTCQIYPMVEPGMAVRIFGRERWDLTQLRRHFGVVAAGLLSELPGERTAVTTGLDAVIAGFFSASTLWPNLHVTGEMRDRAREALERMEALHLAKQLVGEMSAGEKRRILIARALVHRPRQLLLDEPSNALYLAAQRELRETLRRLAQEGTGLVLVTHHLGDILPEIERVILMRDGRIAGDGPRAELLTEARLSELFNAPVRIGRDEEWLHSW
;
A
#
# COMPACT_ATOMS: atom_id res chain seq x y z
N MET A 1 -10.70 -15.64 -35.33
CA MET A 1 -10.02 -14.32 -35.15
C MET A 1 -10.62 -13.72 -33.86
N ASP A 2 -10.15 -14.27 -32.71
CA ASP A 2 -10.65 -13.92 -31.37
C ASP A 2 -9.51 -13.24 -30.61
N SER A 3 -9.44 -11.90 -30.74
CA SER A 3 -8.39 -11.09 -30.11
C SER A 3 -8.91 -10.21 -28.97
N ASP A 4 -10.11 -10.45 -28.46
CA ASP A 4 -10.74 -9.57 -27.48
C ASP A 4 -11.36 -10.34 -26.30
N ASP A 5 -10.55 -11.20 -25.62
CA ASP A 5 -10.95 -11.76 -24.32
C ASP A 5 -10.48 -10.81 -23.22
N PRO A 6 -11.39 -10.08 -22.53
CA PRO A 6 -11.05 -9.14 -21.46
C PRO A 6 -10.43 -9.81 -20.23
N ARG A 7 -10.30 -11.16 -20.24
CA ARG A 7 -9.71 -11.96 -19.17
C ARG A 7 -8.23 -12.27 -19.38
N ARG A 8 -7.67 -11.91 -20.53
CA ARG A 8 -6.24 -12.11 -20.79
C ARG A 8 -5.45 -11.12 -19.93
N VAL A 9 -4.82 -11.64 -18.88
CA VAL A 9 -3.79 -10.93 -18.14
C VAL A 9 -2.65 -10.71 -19.13
N GLU A 10 -2.51 -9.48 -19.65
CA GLU A 10 -1.29 -9.13 -20.37
C GLU A 10 -0.13 -9.32 -19.41
N THR A 11 0.69 -10.30 -19.67
CA THR A 11 1.93 -10.53 -18.94
C THR A 11 2.77 -9.26 -19.11
N ILE A 12 3.02 -8.58 -17.99
CA ILE A 12 4.07 -7.55 -17.94
C ILE A 12 5.35 -8.33 -18.20
N GLU A 13 5.98 -8.09 -19.36
CA GLU A 13 7.25 -8.72 -19.69
C GLU A 13 8.24 -8.44 -18.57
N ASP A 14 8.98 -9.47 -18.15
CA ASP A 14 9.90 -9.51 -17.00
C ASP A 14 11.19 -8.69 -17.21
N ASN A 15 11.16 -7.67 -18.06
CA ASN A 15 12.32 -6.86 -18.36
C ASN A 15 12.33 -5.64 -17.44
N GLU A 16 13.20 -5.65 -16.41
CA GLU A 16 13.79 -4.50 -15.67
C GLU A 16 12.91 -3.23 -15.47
N THR A 17 11.61 -3.31 -15.71
CA THR A 17 10.71 -2.18 -15.60
C THR A 17 10.48 -1.83 -14.14
N GLY A 18 10.83 -0.60 -13.77
CA GLY A 18 10.52 -0.05 -12.45
C GLY A 18 9.04 -0.21 -12.15
N PHE A 19 8.68 -0.46 -10.88
CA PHE A 19 7.30 -0.42 -10.46
C PHE A 19 6.72 0.98 -10.62
N LEU A 20 7.45 2.02 -10.20
CA LEU A 20 7.04 3.41 -10.23
C LEU A 20 8.18 4.29 -10.76
N GLU A 21 7.84 5.19 -11.67
CA GLU A 21 8.70 6.29 -12.10
C GLU A 21 7.90 7.59 -12.07
N LEU A 22 8.32 8.52 -11.23
CA LEU A 22 7.84 9.90 -11.18
C LEU A 22 8.98 10.81 -11.57
N ARG A 23 8.78 11.68 -12.56
CA ARG A 23 9.71 12.73 -12.95
C ARG A 23 9.02 14.09 -12.98
N HIS A 24 9.59 15.07 -12.31
CA HIS A 24 9.10 16.45 -12.23
C HIS A 24 7.61 16.55 -11.94
N VAL A 25 7.14 15.72 -10.98
CA VAL A 25 5.72 15.60 -10.67
C VAL A 25 5.28 16.68 -9.70
N ASN A 26 4.37 17.54 -10.16
CA ASN A 26 3.65 18.52 -9.36
C ASN A 26 2.17 18.11 -9.27
N VAL A 27 1.60 18.12 -8.06
CA VAL A 27 0.18 17.75 -7.84
C VAL A 27 -0.51 18.84 -7.04
N ALA A 28 -1.64 19.32 -7.56
CA ALA A 28 -2.51 20.26 -6.86
C ALA A 28 -3.74 19.56 -6.27
N ARG A 29 -4.21 20.04 -5.13
CA ARG A 29 -5.52 19.72 -4.54
C ARG A 29 -6.34 21.00 -4.39
N GLY A 30 -7.34 21.16 -5.25
CA GLY A 30 -7.98 22.47 -5.43
C GLY A 30 -6.98 23.48 -5.99
N GLU A 31 -6.89 24.63 -5.38
CA GLU A 31 -5.96 25.70 -5.79
C GLU A 31 -4.54 25.57 -5.20
N ARG A 32 -4.34 24.63 -4.28
CA ARG A 32 -3.05 24.47 -3.60
C ARG A 32 -2.22 23.37 -4.21
N VAL A 33 -0.99 23.69 -4.64
CA VAL A 33 0.01 22.68 -4.98
C VAL A 33 0.48 22.00 -3.69
N VAL A 34 0.41 20.67 -3.66
CA VAL A 34 0.73 19.84 -2.49
C VAL A 34 2.00 19.03 -2.71
N LEU A 35 2.24 18.55 -3.93
CA LEU A 35 3.51 17.92 -4.30
C LEU A 35 4.26 18.84 -5.24
N HIS A 36 5.57 18.99 -4.99
CA HIS A 36 6.42 19.94 -5.67
C HIS A 36 7.65 19.23 -6.23
N ASP A 37 7.72 19.13 -7.56
CA ASP A 37 8.86 18.58 -8.29
C ASP A 37 9.32 17.20 -7.75
N VAL A 38 8.37 16.29 -7.56
CA VAL A 38 8.67 14.96 -7.03
C VAL A 38 9.35 14.12 -8.11
N ASN A 39 10.54 13.64 -7.78
CA ASN A 39 11.33 12.71 -8.57
C ASN A 39 11.55 11.45 -7.74
N LEU A 40 11.01 10.31 -8.19
CA LEU A 40 11.03 9.05 -7.45
C LEU A 40 10.94 7.87 -8.39
N THR A 41 11.82 6.90 -8.22
CA THR A 41 11.77 5.62 -8.91
C THR A 41 11.78 4.50 -7.89
N ILE A 42 10.83 3.55 -7.99
CA ILE A 42 10.78 2.32 -7.16
C ILE A 42 10.81 1.13 -8.11
N ARG A 43 11.64 0.14 -7.82
CA ARG A 43 11.73 -1.10 -8.62
C ARG A 43 10.60 -2.06 -8.23
N ALA A 44 10.21 -2.93 -9.17
CA ALA A 44 9.26 -3.99 -8.85
C ALA A 44 9.87 -4.98 -7.85
N GLY A 45 9.11 -5.34 -6.80
CA GLY A 45 9.61 -6.20 -5.72
C GLY A 45 10.46 -5.49 -4.67
N GLU A 46 10.81 -4.22 -4.84
CA GLU A 46 11.59 -3.47 -3.87
C GLU A 46 10.76 -3.17 -2.61
N HIS A 47 11.41 -3.24 -1.44
CA HIS A 47 10.84 -2.83 -0.17
C HIS A 47 11.30 -1.42 0.18
N VAL A 48 10.35 -0.48 0.30
CA VAL A 48 10.63 0.93 0.54
C VAL A 48 9.72 1.46 1.64
N ALA A 49 10.26 2.26 2.55
CA ALA A 49 9.47 3.06 3.48
C ALA A 49 9.45 4.53 3.06
N ILE A 50 8.27 5.13 3.03
CA ILE A 50 8.06 6.57 2.83
C ILE A 50 7.68 7.16 4.18
N LEU A 51 8.58 7.95 4.76
CA LEU A 51 8.45 8.52 6.09
C LEU A 51 8.32 10.04 6.02
N GLY A 52 7.45 10.60 6.83
CA GLY A 52 7.31 12.07 6.93
C GLY A 52 6.18 12.48 7.86
N PRO A 53 6.20 13.74 8.34
CA PRO A 53 5.17 14.25 9.24
C PRO A 53 3.77 14.26 8.59
N ASN A 54 2.75 14.39 9.43
CA ASN A 54 1.39 14.54 8.94
C ASN A 54 1.26 15.84 8.11
N GLY A 55 0.52 15.76 7.00
CA GLY A 55 0.32 16.90 6.10
C GLY A 55 1.47 17.17 5.12
N CYS A 56 2.58 16.41 5.13
CA CYS A 56 3.70 16.62 4.22
C CYS A 56 3.45 16.16 2.77
N GLY A 57 2.28 15.61 2.44
CA GLY A 57 1.93 15.20 1.08
C GLY A 57 1.88 13.69 0.82
N LYS A 58 2.15 12.81 1.81
CA LYS A 58 2.15 11.34 1.66
C LYS A 58 0.87 10.80 1.01
N SER A 59 -0.30 11.19 1.53
CA SER A 59 -1.59 10.74 0.96
C SER A 59 -1.81 11.23 -0.47
N THR A 60 -1.32 12.42 -0.82
CA THR A 60 -1.37 12.92 -2.20
C THR A 60 -0.43 12.14 -3.11
N LEU A 61 0.75 11.76 -2.63
CA LEU A 61 1.67 10.88 -3.35
C LEU A 61 1.02 9.50 -3.60
N ILE A 62 0.35 8.91 -2.60
CA ILE A 62 -0.40 7.66 -2.75
C ILE A 62 -1.47 7.79 -3.84
N LEU A 63 -2.24 8.87 -3.84
CA LEU A 63 -3.26 9.10 -4.86
C LEU A 63 -2.66 9.23 -6.27
N ALA A 64 -1.49 9.84 -6.40
CA ALA A 64 -0.76 9.91 -7.67
C ALA A 64 -0.24 8.52 -8.11
N MET A 65 0.36 7.74 -7.18
CA MET A 65 0.83 6.38 -7.43
C MET A 65 -0.29 5.40 -7.81
N THR A 66 -1.51 5.67 -7.37
CA THR A 66 -2.70 4.83 -7.63
C THR A 66 -3.59 5.37 -8.76
N CYS A 67 -3.12 6.37 -9.51
CA CYS A 67 -3.84 7.05 -10.60
C CYS A 67 -5.21 7.63 -10.17
N GLN A 68 -5.37 8.00 -8.89
CA GLN A 68 -6.59 8.63 -8.37
C GLN A 68 -6.55 10.15 -8.46
N ILE A 69 -5.37 10.72 -8.63
CA ILE A 69 -5.15 12.14 -8.91
C ILE A 69 -4.11 12.26 -10.03
N TYR A 70 -4.32 13.24 -10.90
CA TYR A 70 -3.40 13.46 -12.00
C TYR A 70 -2.47 14.63 -11.69
N PRO A 71 -1.17 14.49 -12.01
CA PRO A 71 -0.21 15.59 -11.92
C PRO A 71 -0.56 16.74 -12.86
N MET A 72 -0.03 17.91 -12.55
CA MET A 72 -0.03 19.05 -13.45
C MET A 72 0.82 18.71 -14.69
N VAL A 73 0.28 18.95 -15.87
CA VAL A 73 0.98 18.67 -17.13
C VAL A 73 2.01 19.77 -17.37
N GLU A 74 3.29 19.42 -17.25
CA GLU A 74 4.42 20.32 -17.43
C GLU A 74 5.49 19.67 -18.34
N PRO A 75 6.34 20.47 -19.02
CA PRO A 75 7.41 19.91 -19.83
C PRO A 75 8.37 19.02 -19.01
N GLY A 76 8.64 17.82 -19.49
CA GLY A 76 9.53 16.84 -18.83
C GLY A 76 8.88 16.01 -17.72
N MET A 77 7.61 16.30 -17.37
CA MET A 77 6.86 15.49 -16.41
C MET A 77 6.60 14.10 -16.97
N ALA A 78 6.81 13.07 -16.14
CA ALA A 78 6.39 11.72 -16.46
C ALA A 78 5.89 11.00 -15.20
N VAL A 79 4.83 10.19 -15.38
CA VAL A 79 4.36 9.20 -14.40
C VAL A 79 4.24 7.87 -15.13
N ARG A 80 5.03 6.88 -14.70
CA ARG A 80 4.94 5.53 -15.23
C ARG A 80 4.78 4.54 -14.08
N ILE A 81 3.85 3.62 -14.24
CA ILE A 81 3.62 2.52 -13.32
C ILE A 81 3.79 1.23 -14.12
N PHE A 82 4.69 0.33 -13.69
CA PHE A 82 5.12 -0.82 -14.47
C PHE A 82 5.45 -0.46 -15.93
N GLY A 83 6.16 0.66 -16.12
CA GLY A 83 6.62 1.15 -17.42
C GLY A 83 5.54 1.82 -18.29
N ARG A 84 4.27 1.87 -17.87
CA ARG A 84 3.16 2.42 -18.65
C ARG A 84 2.71 3.77 -18.10
N GLU A 85 2.40 4.72 -18.97
CA GLU A 85 1.88 6.06 -18.62
C GLU A 85 0.36 6.08 -18.41
N ARG A 86 -0.35 5.09 -18.93
CA ARG A 86 -1.81 4.97 -18.83
C ARG A 86 -2.19 3.56 -18.40
N TRP A 87 -3.15 3.48 -17.49
CA TRP A 87 -3.68 2.24 -16.98
C TRP A 87 -5.20 2.24 -16.97
N ASP A 88 -5.80 1.11 -17.30
CA ASP A 88 -7.11 0.76 -16.77
C ASP A 88 -6.96 0.46 -15.28
N LEU A 89 -7.73 1.17 -14.43
CA LEU A 89 -7.60 1.05 -12.97
C LEU A 89 -7.90 -0.37 -12.47
N THR A 90 -8.79 -1.10 -13.18
CA THR A 90 -9.11 -2.48 -12.82
C THR A 90 -7.93 -3.40 -13.11
N GLN A 91 -7.23 -3.19 -14.22
CA GLN A 91 -6.01 -3.92 -14.55
C GLN A 91 -4.86 -3.56 -13.60
N LEU A 92 -4.66 -2.27 -13.30
CA LEU A 92 -3.62 -1.84 -12.36
C LEU A 92 -3.77 -2.52 -11.00
N ARG A 93 -4.98 -2.62 -10.47
CA ARG A 93 -5.27 -3.25 -9.17
C ARG A 93 -4.95 -4.75 -9.12
N ARG A 94 -4.80 -5.42 -10.27
CA ARG A 94 -4.34 -6.82 -10.33
C ARG A 94 -2.84 -6.97 -10.09
N HIS A 95 -2.07 -5.95 -10.43
CA HIS A 95 -0.61 -5.94 -10.28
C HIS A 95 -0.13 -5.21 -9.04
N PHE A 96 -0.96 -4.31 -8.53
CA PHE A 96 -0.65 -3.41 -7.43
C PHE A 96 -1.73 -3.45 -6.36
N GLY A 97 -1.43 -4.11 -5.24
CA GLY A 97 -2.29 -4.13 -4.08
C GLY A 97 -2.18 -2.81 -3.30
N VAL A 98 -3.31 -2.25 -2.90
CA VAL A 98 -3.33 -0.98 -2.16
C VAL A 98 -4.21 -1.12 -0.91
N VAL A 99 -3.65 -0.75 0.24
CA VAL A 99 -4.35 -0.65 1.52
C VAL A 99 -4.08 0.74 2.09
N ALA A 100 -5.01 1.66 1.86
CA ALA A 100 -4.94 3.04 2.36
C ALA A 100 -6.05 3.31 3.38
N ALA A 101 -5.85 4.32 4.22
CA ALA A 101 -6.79 4.66 5.29
C ALA A 101 -8.21 4.98 4.77
N GLY A 102 -8.32 5.57 3.57
CA GLY A 102 -9.59 5.82 2.91
C GLY A 102 -10.35 4.55 2.48
N LEU A 103 -9.65 3.45 2.22
CA LEU A 103 -10.25 2.16 1.84
C LEU A 103 -10.95 1.45 3.03
N LEU A 104 -10.59 1.79 4.27
CA LEU A 104 -11.32 1.30 5.45
C LEU A 104 -12.74 1.87 5.52
N SER A 105 -12.94 3.11 5.04
CA SER A 105 -14.25 3.73 4.93
C SER A 105 -15.07 3.24 3.73
N GLU A 106 -14.40 2.55 2.78
CA GLU A 106 -15.07 1.90 1.64
C GLU A 106 -15.70 0.53 1.97
N LEU A 107 -15.50 0.02 3.19
CA LEU A 107 -16.38 -1.01 3.74
C LEU A 107 -17.64 -0.27 4.23
N PRO A 108 -18.77 -0.26 3.48
CA PRO A 108 -19.91 0.59 3.79
C PRO A 108 -20.47 0.22 5.17
N GLY A 109 -20.60 1.20 6.06
CA GLY A 109 -20.96 1.01 7.46
C GLY A 109 -22.22 0.15 7.67
N GLU A 110 -23.26 0.32 6.88
CA GLU A 110 -24.48 -0.48 6.95
C GLU A 110 -24.34 -1.89 6.33
N ARG A 111 -23.45 -2.08 5.35
CA ARG A 111 -23.26 -3.37 4.66
C ARG A 111 -22.19 -4.25 5.28
N THR A 112 -21.30 -3.71 6.10
CA THR A 112 -20.37 -4.51 6.91
C THR A 112 -21.10 -5.42 7.88
N ALA A 113 -22.31 -5.07 8.27
CA ALA A 113 -23.17 -5.87 9.14
C ALA A 113 -23.60 -7.22 8.52
N VAL A 114 -23.51 -7.40 7.20
CA VAL A 114 -23.91 -8.62 6.50
C VAL A 114 -22.79 -9.23 5.65
N THR A 115 -21.62 -8.58 5.57
CA THR A 115 -20.48 -9.05 4.76
C THR A 115 -19.58 -9.92 5.61
N THR A 116 -19.33 -11.16 5.18
CA THR A 116 -18.37 -12.04 5.84
C THR A 116 -16.92 -11.67 5.48
N GLY A 117 -15.95 -12.10 6.28
CA GLY A 117 -14.53 -11.89 5.98
C GLY A 117 -14.15 -12.47 4.61
N LEU A 118 -14.63 -13.66 4.27
CA LEU A 118 -14.37 -14.29 2.97
C LEU A 118 -14.97 -13.48 1.83
N ASP A 119 -16.22 -13.01 1.96
CA ASP A 119 -16.88 -12.23 0.91
C ASP A 119 -16.19 -10.87 0.71
N ALA A 120 -15.71 -10.23 1.79
CA ALA A 120 -14.93 -9.01 1.71
C ALA A 120 -13.62 -9.21 0.94
N VAL A 121 -12.95 -10.35 1.13
CA VAL A 121 -11.72 -10.69 0.41
C VAL A 121 -12.01 -11.02 -1.06
N ILE A 122 -13.06 -11.81 -1.35
CA ILE A 122 -13.49 -12.12 -2.73
C ILE A 122 -13.86 -10.85 -3.50
N ALA A 123 -14.49 -9.86 -2.85
CA ALA A 123 -14.81 -8.57 -3.47
C ALA A 123 -13.58 -7.84 -4.04
N GLY A 124 -12.38 -8.17 -3.56
CA GLY A 124 -11.11 -7.68 -4.11
C GLY A 124 -10.90 -8.01 -5.59
N PHE A 125 -11.36 -9.16 -6.07
CA PHE A 125 -11.28 -9.53 -7.49
C PHE A 125 -12.04 -8.59 -8.41
N PHE A 126 -13.08 -7.96 -7.90
CA PHE A 126 -13.97 -7.07 -8.64
C PHE A 126 -13.68 -5.59 -8.35
N SER A 127 -12.63 -5.28 -7.58
CA SER A 127 -12.36 -3.92 -7.09
C SER A 127 -13.60 -3.28 -6.41
N ALA A 128 -14.49 -4.11 -5.85
CA ALA A 128 -15.75 -3.70 -5.23
C ALA A 128 -15.61 -3.66 -3.71
N SER A 129 -16.33 -2.75 -3.05
CA SER A 129 -16.36 -2.65 -1.58
C SER A 129 -17.08 -3.83 -0.92
N THR A 130 -18.02 -4.43 -1.63
CA THR A 130 -18.80 -5.59 -1.17
C THR A 130 -19.05 -6.55 -2.33
N LEU A 131 -19.35 -7.81 -1.99
CA LEU A 131 -19.72 -8.82 -2.98
C LEU A 131 -21.21 -8.68 -3.35
N TRP A 132 -21.48 -8.26 -4.58
CA TRP A 132 -22.83 -8.12 -5.09
C TRP A 132 -23.39 -9.46 -5.59
N PRO A 133 -24.71 -9.75 -5.44
CA PRO A 133 -25.30 -11.02 -5.85
C PRO A 133 -25.18 -11.34 -7.34
N ASN A 134 -25.01 -10.34 -8.19
CA ASN A 134 -24.87 -10.49 -9.64
C ASN A 134 -23.42 -10.77 -10.09
N LEU A 135 -22.46 -10.77 -9.18
CA LEU A 135 -21.07 -11.06 -9.50
C LEU A 135 -20.86 -12.59 -9.59
N HIS A 136 -20.23 -13.03 -10.68
CA HIS A 136 -19.91 -14.43 -10.87
C HIS A 136 -18.63 -14.81 -10.12
N VAL A 137 -18.80 -15.51 -8.99
CA VAL A 137 -17.69 -15.98 -8.16
C VAL A 137 -17.35 -17.43 -8.52
N THR A 138 -16.14 -17.64 -9.02
CA THR A 138 -15.64 -18.99 -9.37
C THR A 138 -15.09 -19.73 -8.15
N GLY A 139 -14.89 -21.06 -8.28
CA GLY A 139 -14.19 -21.87 -7.26
C GLY A 139 -12.77 -21.35 -7.02
N GLU A 140 -12.04 -21.06 -8.09
CA GLU A 140 -10.67 -20.53 -8.01
C GLU A 140 -10.60 -19.22 -7.22
N MET A 141 -11.55 -18.29 -7.42
CA MET A 141 -11.60 -17.05 -6.64
C MET A 141 -11.78 -17.32 -5.14
N ARG A 142 -12.60 -18.31 -4.78
CA ARG A 142 -12.79 -18.70 -3.37
C ARG A 142 -11.54 -19.30 -2.76
N ASP A 143 -10.82 -20.13 -3.52
CA ASP A 143 -9.60 -20.78 -3.05
C ASP A 143 -8.47 -19.75 -2.89
N ARG A 144 -8.29 -18.85 -3.84
CA ARG A 144 -7.33 -17.72 -3.73
C ARG A 144 -7.68 -16.78 -2.57
N ALA A 145 -8.97 -16.52 -2.32
CA ALA A 145 -9.37 -15.70 -1.18
C ALA A 145 -9.06 -16.38 0.16
N ARG A 146 -9.22 -17.72 0.26
CA ARG A 146 -8.79 -18.47 1.44
C ARG A 146 -7.27 -18.44 1.62
N GLU A 147 -6.51 -18.67 0.56
CA GLU A 147 -5.05 -18.54 0.57
C GLU A 147 -4.60 -17.16 1.06
N ALA A 148 -5.23 -16.09 0.57
CA ALA A 148 -4.93 -14.73 1.03
C ALA A 148 -5.26 -14.52 2.51
N LEU A 149 -6.36 -15.11 3.02
CA LEU A 149 -6.70 -15.12 4.44
C LEU A 149 -5.67 -15.91 5.27
N GLU A 150 -5.20 -17.05 4.78
CA GLU A 150 -4.17 -17.86 5.44
C GLU A 150 -2.85 -17.10 5.55
N ARG A 151 -2.40 -16.46 4.48
CA ARG A 151 -1.19 -15.61 4.49
C ARG A 151 -1.27 -14.47 5.51
N MET A 152 -2.49 -13.99 5.80
CA MET A 152 -2.75 -12.96 6.82
C MET A 152 -3.09 -13.54 8.20
N GLU A 153 -2.98 -14.87 8.41
CA GLU A 153 -3.40 -15.55 9.65
C GLU A 153 -4.85 -15.22 10.05
N ALA A 154 -5.71 -15.01 9.06
CA ALA A 154 -7.09 -14.54 9.21
C ALA A 154 -8.14 -15.54 8.70
N LEU A 155 -7.78 -16.80 8.42
CA LEU A 155 -8.72 -17.79 7.89
C LEU A 155 -9.89 -18.05 8.86
N HIS A 156 -9.64 -17.96 10.18
CA HIS A 156 -10.68 -18.10 11.20
C HIS A 156 -11.78 -17.02 11.10
N LEU A 157 -11.48 -15.87 10.48
CA LEU A 157 -12.41 -14.75 10.24
C LEU A 157 -13.26 -14.93 9.00
N ALA A 158 -13.06 -16.00 8.19
CA ALA A 158 -13.72 -16.19 6.90
C ALA A 158 -15.26 -16.14 6.99
N LYS A 159 -15.84 -16.63 8.08
CA LYS A 159 -17.29 -16.67 8.32
C LYS A 159 -17.80 -15.57 9.25
N GLN A 160 -16.91 -14.83 9.90
CA GLN A 160 -17.27 -13.75 10.82
C GLN A 160 -17.73 -12.52 10.03
N LEU A 161 -18.70 -11.80 10.56
CA LEU A 161 -19.16 -10.54 9.96
C LEU A 161 -18.12 -9.44 10.17
N VAL A 162 -17.78 -8.72 9.12
CA VAL A 162 -16.78 -7.64 9.17
C VAL A 162 -17.16 -6.57 10.18
N GLY A 163 -18.46 -6.31 10.37
CA GLY A 163 -18.97 -5.36 11.37
C GLY A 163 -18.56 -5.70 12.80
N GLU A 164 -18.43 -6.99 13.11
CA GLU A 164 -18.11 -7.52 14.46
C GLU A 164 -16.61 -7.65 14.72
N MET A 165 -15.77 -7.42 13.71
CA MET A 165 -14.33 -7.56 13.82
C MET A 165 -13.68 -6.35 14.52
N SER A 166 -12.62 -6.63 15.27
CA SER A 166 -11.71 -5.61 15.80
C SER A 166 -10.98 -4.85 14.69
N ALA A 167 -10.37 -3.72 15.00
CA ALA A 167 -9.59 -2.93 14.04
C ALA A 167 -8.44 -3.74 13.42
N GLY A 168 -7.75 -4.57 14.21
CA GLY A 168 -6.67 -5.45 13.74
C GLY A 168 -7.17 -6.52 12.78
N GLU A 169 -8.28 -7.19 13.11
CA GLU A 169 -8.90 -8.19 12.24
C GLU A 169 -9.37 -7.56 10.91
N LYS A 170 -10.02 -6.40 10.96
CA LYS A 170 -10.40 -5.64 9.75
C LYS A 170 -9.19 -5.30 8.90
N ARG A 171 -8.07 -4.90 9.51
CA ARG A 171 -6.83 -4.60 8.80
C ARG A 171 -6.30 -5.83 8.07
N ARG A 172 -6.28 -7.00 8.71
CA ARG A 172 -5.88 -8.26 8.07
C ARG A 172 -6.78 -8.64 6.90
N ILE A 173 -8.11 -8.48 7.02
CA ILE A 173 -9.06 -8.70 5.92
C ILE A 173 -8.77 -7.78 4.73
N LEU A 174 -8.48 -6.49 4.97
CA LEU A 174 -8.17 -5.52 3.91
C LEU A 174 -6.87 -5.86 3.17
N ILE A 175 -5.85 -6.29 3.91
CA ILE A 175 -4.59 -6.71 3.30
C ILE A 175 -4.81 -8.01 2.51
N ALA A 176 -5.52 -9.00 3.07
CA ALA A 176 -5.89 -10.22 2.36
C ALA A 176 -6.64 -9.91 1.06
N ARG A 177 -7.59 -8.96 1.10
CA ARG A 177 -8.32 -8.48 -0.08
C ARG A 177 -7.39 -7.89 -1.14
N ALA A 178 -6.35 -7.15 -0.75
CA ALA A 178 -5.37 -6.59 -1.67
C ALA A 178 -4.45 -7.67 -2.28
N LEU A 179 -4.31 -8.83 -1.62
CA LEU A 179 -3.45 -9.95 -2.03
C LEU A 179 -4.12 -10.96 -2.97
N VAL A 180 -5.44 -10.92 -3.21
CA VAL A 180 -6.16 -11.96 -4.00
C VAL A 180 -5.66 -12.11 -5.43
N HIS A 181 -5.11 -11.04 -6.01
CA HIS A 181 -4.49 -11.07 -7.34
C HIS A 181 -3.02 -11.48 -7.33
N ARG A 182 -2.44 -11.75 -6.14
CA ARG A 182 -0.99 -11.99 -5.96
C ARG A 182 -0.17 -10.87 -6.57
N PRO A 183 -0.40 -9.60 -6.15
CA PRO A 183 0.27 -8.46 -6.73
C PRO A 183 1.79 -8.54 -6.50
N ARG A 184 2.56 -8.02 -7.44
CA ARG A 184 4.03 -7.90 -7.30
C ARG A 184 4.42 -6.85 -6.28
N GLN A 185 3.56 -5.85 -6.06
CA GLN A 185 3.80 -4.73 -5.16
C GLN A 185 2.58 -4.47 -4.30
N LEU A 186 2.78 -4.22 -3.01
CA LEU A 186 1.76 -3.87 -2.05
C LEU A 186 2.07 -2.51 -1.43
N LEU A 187 1.15 -1.57 -1.53
CA LEU A 187 1.22 -0.29 -0.84
C LEU A 187 0.37 -0.34 0.41
N LEU A 188 0.97 0.06 1.52
CA LEU A 188 0.36 0.11 2.83
C LEU A 188 0.48 1.53 3.39
N ASP A 189 -0.66 2.20 3.56
CA ASP A 189 -0.72 3.54 4.16
C ASP A 189 -1.09 3.42 5.63
N GLU A 190 -0.15 3.82 6.51
CA GLU A 190 -0.31 3.81 7.97
C GLU A 190 -0.92 2.47 8.47
N PRO A 191 -0.31 1.30 8.15
CA PRO A 191 -0.96 0.02 8.38
C PRO A 191 -1.22 -0.30 9.85
N SER A 192 -0.42 0.24 10.78
CA SER A 192 -0.54 0.02 12.23
C SER A 192 -1.40 1.08 12.93
N ASN A 193 -1.84 2.12 12.21
CA ASN A 193 -2.60 3.20 12.82
C ASN A 193 -3.91 2.69 13.45
N ALA A 194 -4.23 3.20 14.64
CA ALA A 194 -5.38 2.81 15.46
C ALA A 194 -5.39 1.35 15.95
N LEU A 195 -4.26 0.63 15.86
CA LEU A 195 -4.10 -0.71 16.42
C LEU A 195 -3.48 -0.67 17.82
N TYR A 196 -3.91 -1.60 18.69
CA TYR A 196 -3.23 -1.84 19.97
C TYR A 196 -1.86 -2.51 19.75
N LEU A 197 -0.93 -2.33 20.69
CA LEU A 197 0.46 -2.78 20.59
C LEU A 197 0.61 -4.25 20.15
N ALA A 198 -0.20 -5.15 20.73
CA ALA A 198 -0.16 -6.57 20.34
C ALA A 198 -0.53 -6.76 18.85
N ALA A 199 -1.62 -6.13 18.39
CA ALA A 199 -2.05 -6.22 17.00
C ALA A 199 -1.06 -5.55 16.03
N GLN A 200 -0.37 -4.48 16.45
CA GLN A 200 0.71 -3.88 15.66
C GLN A 200 1.87 -4.86 15.47
N ARG A 201 2.29 -5.55 16.56
CA ARG A 201 3.37 -6.54 16.50
C ARG A 201 3.00 -7.69 15.56
N GLU A 202 1.85 -8.29 15.76
CA GLU A 202 1.36 -9.39 14.91
C GLU A 202 1.24 -8.98 13.43
N LEU A 203 0.75 -7.76 13.16
CA LEU A 203 0.68 -7.24 11.80
C LEU A 203 2.07 -7.10 11.17
N ARG A 204 3.03 -6.53 11.91
CA ARG A 204 4.42 -6.38 11.43
C ARG A 204 5.07 -7.71 11.10
N GLU A 205 4.91 -8.73 11.96
CA GLU A 205 5.42 -10.08 11.69
C GLU A 205 4.77 -10.69 10.43
N THR A 206 3.48 -10.47 10.23
CA THR A 206 2.78 -10.93 9.03
C THR A 206 3.27 -10.22 7.77
N LEU A 207 3.48 -8.91 7.82
CA LEU A 207 4.04 -8.14 6.70
C LEU A 207 5.48 -8.54 6.40
N ARG A 208 6.26 -8.84 7.43
CA ARG A 208 7.62 -9.37 7.29
C ARG A 208 7.65 -10.67 6.48
N ARG A 209 6.76 -11.62 6.79
CA ARG A 209 6.63 -12.85 6.00
C ARG A 209 6.27 -12.58 4.55
N LEU A 210 5.32 -11.67 4.29
CA LEU A 210 4.96 -11.28 2.92
C LEU A 210 6.15 -10.71 2.14
N ALA A 211 6.99 -9.90 2.80
CA ALA A 211 8.23 -9.39 2.20
C ALA A 211 9.19 -10.53 1.86
N GLN A 212 9.42 -11.46 2.78
CA GLN A 212 10.30 -12.63 2.61
C GLN A 212 9.79 -13.60 1.53
N GLU A 213 8.48 -13.66 1.30
CA GLU A 213 7.84 -14.41 0.21
C GLU A 213 7.98 -13.73 -1.16
N GLY A 214 8.60 -12.54 -1.23
CA GLY A 214 8.88 -11.81 -2.47
C GLY A 214 7.80 -10.81 -2.89
N THR A 215 6.83 -10.49 -2.02
CA THR A 215 5.90 -9.37 -2.28
C THR A 215 6.61 -8.06 -1.97
N GLY A 216 6.85 -7.21 -2.97
CA GLY A 216 7.43 -5.87 -2.75
C GLY A 216 6.51 -5.00 -1.88
N LEU A 217 7.09 -4.25 -0.94
CA LEU A 217 6.31 -3.42 -0.01
C LEU A 217 6.66 -1.93 -0.18
N VAL A 218 5.65 -1.10 -0.39
CA VAL A 218 5.74 0.34 -0.22
C VAL A 218 4.98 0.70 1.06
N LEU A 219 5.72 0.93 2.13
CA LEU A 219 5.17 1.27 3.43
C LEU A 219 5.19 2.79 3.61
N VAL A 220 4.02 3.39 3.74
CA VAL A 220 3.88 4.83 4.01
C VAL A 220 3.50 5.01 5.47
N THR A 221 4.31 5.71 6.25
CA THR A 221 4.08 5.87 7.68
C THR A 221 4.71 7.16 8.23
N HIS A 222 4.35 7.52 9.44
CA HIS A 222 5.04 8.49 10.28
C HIS A 222 5.65 7.84 11.54
N HIS A 223 5.49 6.52 11.69
CA HIS A 223 6.00 5.74 12.82
C HIS A 223 7.23 4.92 12.43
N LEU A 224 8.35 5.10 13.12
CA LEU A 224 9.57 4.31 12.92
C LEU A 224 9.37 2.82 13.18
N GLY A 225 8.55 2.48 14.18
CA GLY A 225 8.26 1.11 14.56
C GLY A 225 7.55 0.29 13.48
N ASP A 226 6.99 0.92 12.44
CA ASP A 226 6.38 0.23 11.31
C ASP A 226 7.38 -0.23 10.26
N ILE A 227 8.60 0.36 10.27
CA ILE A 227 9.61 0.06 9.25
C ILE A 227 10.21 -1.31 9.52
N LEU A 228 9.86 -2.26 8.66
CA LEU A 228 10.31 -3.66 8.77
C LEU A 228 11.82 -3.77 8.58
N PRO A 229 12.48 -4.78 9.20
CA PRO A 229 13.91 -5.05 8.99
C PRO A 229 14.29 -5.24 7.51
N GLU A 230 13.42 -5.84 6.71
CA GLU A 230 13.60 -6.10 5.28
C GLU A 230 13.60 -4.82 4.42
N ILE A 231 13.18 -3.67 4.97
CA ILE A 231 13.18 -2.39 4.26
C ILE A 231 14.55 -1.74 4.41
N GLU A 232 15.34 -1.81 3.36
CA GLU A 232 16.69 -1.23 3.30
C GLU A 232 16.72 0.21 2.78
N ARG A 233 15.70 0.63 2.02
CA ARG A 233 15.60 1.97 1.44
C ARG A 233 14.48 2.77 2.08
N VAL A 234 14.79 4.00 2.44
CA VAL A 234 13.86 4.94 3.05
C VAL A 234 13.79 6.21 2.22
N ILE A 235 12.59 6.75 2.07
CA ILE A 235 12.32 8.02 1.42
C ILE A 235 11.75 8.95 2.49
N LEU A 236 12.39 10.09 2.69
CA LEU A 236 11.93 11.13 3.61
C LEU A 236 11.15 12.18 2.83
N MET A 237 9.92 12.45 3.26
CA MET A 237 9.07 13.49 2.68
C MET A 237 8.87 14.65 3.63
N ARG A 238 9.03 15.87 3.12
CA ARG A 238 8.77 17.12 3.84
C ARG A 238 8.20 18.16 2.89
N ASP A 239 7.16 18.85 3.30
CA ASP A 239 6.57 19.99 2.57
C ASP A 239 6.32 19.70 1.07
N GLY A 240 5.77 18.51 0.77
CA GLY A 240 5.44 18.07 -0.58
C GLY A 240 6.64 17.69 -1.46
N ARG A 241 7.84 17.56 -0.89
CA ARG A 241 9.09 17.22 -1.59
C ARG A 241 9.73 15.96 -1.03
N ILE A 242 10.58 15.34 -1.84
CA ILE A 242 11.51 14.31 -1.35
C ILE A 242 12.69 15.05 -0.69
N ALA A 243 12.77 14.93 0.64
CA ALA A 243 13.83 15.52 1.46
C ALA A 243 15.06 14.59 1.58
N GLY A 244 14.89 13.30 1.30
CA GLY A 244 15.98 12.33 1.30
C GLY A 244 15.48 11.01 0.69
N ASP A 245 16.38 10.31 0.01
CA ASP A 245 16.13 9.01 -0.60
C ASP A 245 17.45 8.21 -0.56
N GLY A 246 17.45 7.07 0.12
CA GLY A 246 18.67 6.30 0.27
C GLY A 246 18.60 5.18 1.32
N PRO A 247 19.76 4.63 1.70
CA PRO A 247 19.87 3.54 2.66
C PRO A 247 19.26 3.90 4.03
N ARG A 248 18.53 2.94 4.61
CA ARG A 248 17.92 3.06 5.95
C ARG A 248 18.92 3.56 7.00
N ALA A 249 20.14 3.01 6.97
CA ALA A 249 21.17 3.35 7.97
C ALA A 249 21.62 4.82 7.91
N GLU A 250 21.57 5.45 6.74
CA GLU A 250 21.97 6.84 6.52
C GLU A 250 20.84 7.82 6.83
N LEU A 251 19.58 7.42 6.61
CA LEU A 251 18.43 8.31 6.73
C LEU A 251 17.74 8.22 8.09
N LEU A 252 17.72 7.06 8.73
CA LEU A 252 17.11 6.90 10.05
C LEU A 252 18.13 7.19 11.15
N THR A 253 18.54 8.45 11.25
CA THR A 253 19.40 8.98 12.32
C THR A 253 18.63 10.02 13.14
N GLU A 254 18.98 10.16 14.43
CA GLU A 254 18.34 11.15 15.32
C GLU A 254 18.39 12.56 14.75
N ALA A 255 19.50 12.95 14.14
CA ALA A 255 19.67 14.29 13.55
C ALA A 255 18.70 14.50 12.38
N ARG A 256 18.67 13.56 11.41
CA ARG A 256 17.79 13.69 10.23
C ARG A 256 16.31 13.63 10.59
N LEU A 257 15.96 12.75 11.54
CA LEU A 257 14.57 12.64 11.98
C LEU A 257 14.12 13.85 12.79
N SER A 258 15.00 14.39 13.63
CA SER A 258 14.70 15.63 14.36
C SER A 258 14.48 16.80 13.41
N GLU A 259 15.27 16.89 12.33
CA GLU A 259 15.05 17.87 11.27
C GLU A 259 13.73 17.61 10.51
N LEU A 260 13.46 16.36 10.13
CA LEU A 260 12.26 15.98 9.39
C LEU A 260 10.98 16.32 10.15
N PHE A 261 10.93 15.97 11.44
CA PHE A 261 9.75 16.17 12.29
C PHE A 261 9.71 17.53 13.00
N ASN A 262 10.76 18.33 12.84
CA ASN A 262 10.94 19.62 13.54
C ASN A 262 10.74 19.49 15.07
N ALA A 263 11.25 18.40 15.64
CA ALA A 263 11.18 18.06 17.05
C ALA A 263 12.35 17.15 17.42
N PRO A 264 12.87 17.19 18.66
CA PRO A 264 13.87 16.24 19.10
C PRO A 264 13.35 14.81 18.98
N VAL A 265 14.06 13.96 18.26
CA VAL A 265 13.74 12.54 18.11
C VAL A 265 14.90 11.73 18.66
N ARG A 266 14.59 10.76 19.52
CA ARG A 266 15.51 9.73 19.99
C ARG A 266 15.17 8.42 19.34
N ILE A 267 16.19 7.62 19.02
CA ILE A 267 16.04 6.32 18.40
C ILE A 267 16.56 5.25 19.34
N GLY A 268 15.70 4.31 19.71
CA GLY A 268 16.08 3.06 20.35
C GLY A 268 16.02 1.92 19.35
N ARG A 269 16.79 0.87 19.64
CA ARG A 269 16.76 -0.37 18.87
C ARG A 269 16.51 -1.53 19.84
N ASP A 270 15.53 -2.36 19.49
CA ASP A 270 15.28 -3.63 20.15
C ASP A 270 15.38 -4.73 19.09
N GLU A 271 16.42 -5.57 19.18
CA GLU A 271 16.81 -6.52 18.14
C GLU A 271 16.97 -5.81 16.78
N GLU A 272 16.08 -6.12 15.82
CA GLU A 272 16.07 -5.57 14.46
C GLU A 272 15.09 -4.39 14.31
N TRP A 273 14.29 -4.10 15.35
CA TRP A 273 13.26 -3.07 15.31
C TRP A 273 13.75 -1.71 15.80
N LEU A 274 13.23 -0.66 15.20
CA LEU A 274 13.49 0.72 15.63
C LEU A 274 12.29 1.27 16.39
N HIS A 275 12.58 2.06 17.41
CA HIS A 275 11.60 2.81 18.19
C HIS A 275 12.02 4.26 18.24
N SER A 276 11.04 5.17 18.37
CA SER A 276 11.30 6.60 18.60
C SER A 276 10.49 7.11 19.79
N TRP A 277 11.03 8.08 20.52
CA TRP A 277 10.36 8.81 21.61
C TRP A 277 10.81 10.25 21.66
#